data_9b92f6142b7e6ab8332f5f4d86717777
#
_entry.id   9b92f6142b7e6ab8332f5f4d86717777
#
_cell.length_a   1.000
_cell.length_b   1.000
_cell.length_c   1.000
_cell.angle_alpha   90.00
_cell.angle_beta   90.00
_cell.angle_gamma   90.00
#
_symmetry.space_group_name_H-M   'P 1'
#
loop_
_entity.id
_entity.type
_entity.pdbx_description
1 polymer ?
#
loop_
_entity_poly.entity_id
_entity_poly.type
_entity_poly.pdbx_seq_one_letter_code
_entity_poly.pdbx_strand_id
1 'polypeptide(L)'
;LLQLSGGVTDNVKPSGLSKSLVDNFLNVDGTPVDPTDEKYKDFNEVFKDRDGRLLAMVMHTGCKFKSNSLMNVRAYDETGTEEEQKEKNKDISSPRLNGDGIYKNVTGFHTRLGIDTTYVTGNCETAHVMFRYAEGLLCYAEAAAELGLYNDGVAEKTLKPLRQRAGVAYVTPAADPHFPFQGLPPAVQEVRRERRSELS
;
A
#
# COMPACT_ATOMS: atom_id res chain seq x y z
N LEU A 1 17.34 -3.31 3.96
CA LEU A 1 17.26 -4.39 2.97
C LEU A 1 16.10 -5.28 3.38
N LEU A 2 14.95 -5.06 2.76
CA LEU A 2 13.80 -5.95 2.86
C LEU A 2 14.19 -7.25 2.14
N GLN A 3 14.50 -8.27 2.90
CA GLN A 3 14.68 -9.61 2.35
C GLN A 3 13.28 -10.15 2.05
N LEU A 4 12.79 -9.88 0.86
CA LEU A 4 11.59 -10.50 0.30
C LEU A 4 11.94 -11.92 -0.13
N SER A 5 12.30 -12.75 0.85
CA SER A 5 12.43 -14.17 0.58
C SER A 5 11.04 -14.74 0.37
N GLY A 6 10.75 -15.27 -0.80
CA GLY A 6 9.52 -16.01 -1.09
C GLY A 6 9.40 -17.33 -0.32
N GLY A 7 10.25 -17.56 0.66
CA GLY A 7 10.13 -18.60 1.65
C GLY A 7 9.92 -17.96 3.01
N VAL A 8 8.77 -18.14 3.60
CA VAL A 8 8.62 -17.96 5.04
C VAL A 8 9.47 -19.04 5.67
N THR A 9 10.75 -18.74 5.90
CA THR A 9 11.54 -19.55 6.82
C THR A 9 11.12 -19.14 8.22
N ASP A 10 11.04 -20.08 9.12
CA ASP A 10 10.46 -20.00 10.48
C ASP A 10 10.97 -18.85 11.37
N ASN A 11 11.89 -18.03 10.90
CA ASN A 11 12.56 -17.00 11.69
C ASN A 11 12.38 -15.55 11.16
N VAL A 12 11.63 -15.32 10.09
CA VAL A 12 11.40 -13.96 9.55
C VAL A 12 10.03 -13.46 9.98
N LYS A 13 10.01 -12.49 10.90
CA LYS A 13 8.76 -11.81 11.26
C LYS A 13 8.20 -11.12 10.01
N PRO A 14 6.92 -11.29 9.70
CA PRO A 14 6.30 -10.61 8.58
C PRO A 14 6.45 -9.10 8.74
N SER A 15 7.03 -8.43 7.74
CA SER A 15 7.08 -6.98 7.71
C SER A 15 5.71 -6.43 7.31
N GLY A 16 5.26 -5.41 8.03
CA GLY A 16 4.02 -4.72 7.74
C GLY A 16 4.25 -3.26 7.42
N LEU A 17 3.39 -2.70 6.58
CA LEU A 17 3.37 -1.27 6.34
C LEU A 17 2.76 -0.54 7.54
N SER A 18 3.22 0.68 7.79
CA SER A 18 2.58 1.53 8.79
C SER A 18 1.21 2.01 8.30
N LYS A 19 0.27 2.18 9.23
CA LYS A 19 -1.04 2.79 8.91
C LYS A 19 -0.86 4.15 8.23
N SER A 20 0.06 4.98 8.71
CA SER A 20 0.38 6.27 8.12
C SER A 20 0.82 6.20 6.65
N LEU A 21 1.47 5.11 6.20
CA LEU A 21 1.77 4.92 4.78
C LEU A 21 0.52 4.49 4.02
N VAL A 22 -0.30 3.61 4.57
CA VAL A 22 -1.56 3.18 3.95
C VAL A 22 -2.53 4.37 3.79
N ASP A 23 -2.64 5.23 4.79
CA ASP A 23 -3.48 6.44 4.75
C ASP A 23 -2.94 7.49 3.76
N ASN A 24 -1.65 7.45 3.43
CA ASN A 24 -1.04 8.38 2.47
C ASN A 24 -1.52 8.18 1.03
N PHE A 25 -1.90 6.95 0.65
CA PHE A 25 -2.46 6.68 -0.67
C PHE A 25 -3.82 7.35 -0.84
N LEU A 26 -4.08 7.87 -2.03
CA LEU A 26 -5.33 8.57 -2.35
C LEU A 26 -6.48 7.59 -2.65
N ASN A 27 -7.69 8.11 -2.67
CA ASN A 27 -8.82 7.49 -3.34
C ASN A 27 -8.65 7.57 -4.87
N VAL A 28 -9.37 6.75 -5.64
CA VAL A 28 -9.31 6.76 -7.12
C VAL A 28 -9.73 8.11 -7.73
N ASP A 29 -10.58 8.86 -7.03
CA ASP A 29 -11.00 10.21 -7.43
C ASP A 29 -9.94 11.28 -7.15
N GLY A 30 -8.80 10.92 -6.59
CA GLY A 30 -7.68 11.83 -6.27
C GLY A 30 -7.82 12.55 -4.93
N THR A 31 -8.85 12.26 -4.15
CA THR A 31 -9.03 12.87 -2.83
C THR A 31 -8.20 12.17 -1.75
N PRO A 32 -7.70 12.91 -0.75
CA PRO A 32 -7.11 12.33 0.44
C PRO A 32 -8.09 11.46 1.22
N VAL A 33 -7.54 10.51 1.98
CA VAL A 33 -8.31 9.67 2.90
C VAL A 33 -8.50 10.42 4.20
N ASP A 34 -9.73 10.37 4.73
CA ASP A 34 -9.98 10.72 6.13
C ASP A 34 -9.69 9.48 6.99
N PRO A 35 -8.60 9.47 7.78
CA PRO A 35 -8.22 8.31 8.59
C PRO A 35 -9.18 8.06 9.76
N THR A 36 -10.12 8.98 10.01
CA THR A 36 -11.14 8.89 11.07
C THR A 36 -12.47 8.34 10.59
N ASP A 37 -12.64 8.13 9.26
CA ASP A 37 -13.86 7.57 8.68
C ASP A 37 -14.10 6.15 9.22
N GLU A 38 -15.30 5.92 9.76
CA GLU A 38 -15.75 4.65 10.35
C GLU A 38 -15.60 3.44 9.41
N LYS A 39 -15.73 3.64 8.09
CA LYS A 39 -15.57 2.57 7.10
C LYS A 39 -14.19 1.89 7.18
N TYR A 40 -13.16 2.62 7.61
CA TYR A 40 -11.81 2.09 7.74
C TYR A 40 -11.57 1.25 9.00
N LYS A 41 -12.60 1.03 9.82
CA LYS A 41 -12.58 0.00 10.86
C LYS A 41 -12.68 -1.41 10.29
N ASP A 42 -13.28 -1.58 9.11
CA ASP A 42 -13.24 -2.84 8.37
C ASP A 42 -12.00 -2.88 7.48
N PHE A 43 -11.19 -3.92 7.66
CA PHE A 43 -9.96 -4.12 6.89
C PHE A 43 -10.19 -4.13 5.38
N ASN A 44 -11.27 -4.74 4.90
CA ASN A 44 -11.52 -4.85 3.47
C ASN A 44 -12.01 -3.51 2.87
N GLU A 45 -12.68 -2.67 3.66
CA GLU A 45 -13.12 -1.34 3.22
C GLU A 45 -11.94 -0.39 2.98
N VAL A 46 -10.79 -0.61 3.67
CA VAL A 46 -9.57 0.19 3.47
C VAL A 46 -9.09 0.15 2.02
N PHE A 47 -9.40 -0.91 1.27
CA PHE A 47 -8.89 -1.13 -0.09
C PHE A 47 -9.89 -0.78 -1.19
N LYS A 48 -11.14 -0.43 -0.84
CA LYS A 48 -12.14 -0.04 -1.84
C LYS A 48 -11.86 1.35 -2.41
N ASP A 49 -11.96 1.46 -3.72
CA ASP A 49 -11.79 2.72 -4.45
C ASP A 49 -10.50 3.48 -4.10
N ARG A 50 -9.42 2.72 -3.92
CA ARG A 50 -8.11 3.24 -3.55
C ARG A 50 -7.09 3.14 -4.68
N ASP A 51 -6.03 3.91 -4.53
CA ASP A 51 -4.85 3.92 -5.40
C ASP A 51 -4.37 2.50 -5.73
N GLY A 52 -4.20 2.19 -7.00
CA GLY A 52 -3.75 0.88 -7.48
C GLY A 52 -2.38 0.45 -6.93
N ARG A 53 -1.54 1.40 -6.55
CA ARG A 53 -0.24 1.12 -5.93
C ARG A 53 -0.40 0.54 -4.53
N LEU A 54 -1.38 1.02 -3.74
CA LEU A 54 -1.72 0.42 -2.46
C LEU A 54 -2.14 -1.04 -2.62
N LEU A 55 -3.01 -1.32 -3.62
CA LEU A 55 -3.48 -2.67 -3.91
C LEU A 55 -2.35 -3.59 -4.39
N ALA A 56 -1.34 -3.05 -5.07
CA ALA A 56 -0.15 -3.80 -5.47
C ALA A 56 0.81 -4.07 -4.31
N MET A 57 0.82 -3.22 -3.29
CA MET A 57 1.80 -3.22 -2.20
C MET A 57 1.36 -4.05 -1.00
N VAL A 58 0.05 -4.19 -0.75
CA VAL A 58 -0.51 -4.84 0.45
C VAL A 58 -1.25 -6.12 0.09
N MET A 59 -1.15 -7.13 0.95
CA MET A 59 -1.98 -8.32 0.86
C MET A 59 -3.41 -7.99 1.32
N HIS A 60 -4.35 -8.19 0.43
CA HIS A 60 -5.78 -7.96 0.67
C HIS A 60 -6.62 -9.10 0.06
N THR A 61 -7.89 -9.19 0.43
CA THR A 61 -8.80 -10.17 -0.15
C THR A 61 -8.93 -9.98 -1.66
N GLY A 62 -8.77 -11.06 -2.41
CA GLY A 62 -8.81 -11.07 -3.88
C GLY A 62 -7.47 -10.77 -4.56
N CYS A 63 -6.41 -10.40 -3.85
CA CYS A 63 -5.09 -10.28 -4.47
C CYS A 63 -4.50 -11.67 -4.79
N LYS A 64 -3.67 -11.74 -5.83
CA LYS A 64 -2.94 -12.96 -6.16
C LYS A 64 -1.69 -13.10 -5.31
N PHE A 65 -1.41 -14.33 -4.90
CA PHE A 65 -0.22 -14.73 -4.18
C PHE A 65 0.39 -15.98 -4.84
N LYS A 66 1.18 -16.77 -4.12
CA LYS A 66 1.86 -17.97 -4.66
C LYS A 66 0.97 -18.80 -5.59
N SER A 67 1.54 -19.25 -6.71
CA SER A 67 0.84 -20.02 -7.74
C SER A 67 -0.44 -19.35 -8.25
N ASN A 68 -0.47 -18.01 -8.27
CA ASN A 68 -1.64 -17.20 -8.62
C ASN A 68 -2.92 -17.48 -7.80
N SER A 69 -2.79 -18.10 -6.62
CA SER A 69 -3.92 -18.31 -5.72
C SER A 69 -4.48 -16.96 -5.23
N LEU A 70 -5.82 -16.89 -5.14
CA LEU A 70 -6.49 -15.72 -4.58
C LEU A 70 -6.46 -15.77 -3.05
N MET A 71 -6.14 -14.63 -2.44
CA MET A 71 -6.11 -14.50 -0.98
C MET A 71 -7.50 -14.17 -0.45
N ASN A 72 -7.82 -14.74 0.71
CA ASN A 72 -8.93 -14.32 1.57
C ASN A 72 -8.36 -13.86 2.91
N VAL A 73 -8.15 -12.55 3.03
CA VAL A 73 -7.47 -11.94 4.17
C VAL A 73 -8.52 -11.37 5.13
N ARG A 74 -8.67 -12.02 6.28
CA ARG A 74 -9.55 -11.57 7.35
C ARG A 74 -9.03 -12.02 8.73
N ALA A 75 -9.63 -11.49 9.77
CA ALA A 75 -9.33 -11.94 11.11
C ALA A 75 -9.78 -13.40 11.31
N TYR A 76 -9.01 -14.15 12.08
CA TYR A 76 -9.36 -15.49 12.53
C TYR A 76 -10.47 -15.40 13.57
N ASP A 77 -11.54 -16.17 13.40
CA ASP A 77 -12.62 -16.25 14.37
C ASP A 77 -12.24 -17.27 15.45
N GLU A 78 -11.96 -16.77 16.65
CA GLU A 78 -11.53 -17.55 17.82
C GLU A 78 -12.72 -18.01 18.70
N THR A 79 -13.97 -17.77 18.25
CA THR A 79 -15.16 -18.12 19.02
C THR A 79 -15.59 -19.57 18.84
N GLY A 80 -16.01 -20.20 19.92
CA GLY A 80 -16.51 -21.59 19.89
C GLY A 80 -15.43 -22.64 20.19
N THR A 81 -15.76 -23.90 19.93
CA THR A 81 -14.86 -25.04 20.09
C THR A 81 -13.76 -25.06 19.01
N GLU A 82 -12.71 -25.86 19.19
CA GLU A 82 -11.63 -26.00 18.18
C GLU A 82 -12.15 -26.47 16.82
N GLU A 83 -13.13 -27.36 16.80
CA GLU A 83 -13.75 -27.86 15.57
C GLU A 83 -14.54 -26.77 14.86
N GLU A 84 -15.33 -25.98 15.60
CA GLU A 84 -16.07 -24.84 15.08
C GLU A 84 -15.14 -23.75 14.54
N GLN A 85 -14.04 -23.45 15.23
CA GLN A 85 -13.03 -22.51 14.78
C GLN A 85 -12.36 -22.99 13.48
N LYS A 86 -12.00 -24.26 13.35
CA LYS A 86 -11.44 -24.83 12.12
C LYS A 86 -12.42 -24.68 10.94
N GLU A 87 -13.70 -24.98 11.14
CA GLU A 87 -14.71 -24.85 10.09
C GLU A 87 -14.95 -23.41 9.68
N LYS A 88 -15.07 -22.49 10.65
CA LYS A 88 -15.24 -21.04 10.38
C LYS A 88 -14.07 -20.42 9.63
N ASN A 89 -12.86 -20.93 9.84
CA ASN A 89 -11.63 -20.31 9.33
C ASN A 89 -10.94 -21.12 8.21
N LYS A 90 -11.58 -22.15 7.69
CA LYS A 90 -11.01 -23.04 6.66
C LYS A 90 -10.61 -22.33 5.37
N ASP A 91 -11.21 -21.22 5.06
CA ASP A 91 -11.00 -20.42 3.84
C ASP A 91 -10.05 -19.24 4.03
N ILE A 92 -9.55 -19.02 5.25
CA ILE A 92 -8.62 -17.91 5.52
C ILE A 92 -7.25 -18.21 4.92
N SER A 93 -6.74 -17.24 4.16
CA SER A 93 -5.37 -17.29 3.65
C SER A 93 -4.36 -16.87 4.72
N SER A 94 -3.18 -17.51 4.70
CA SER A 94 -2.05 -17.09 5.52
C SER A 94 -1.18 -16.08 4.75
N PRO A 95 -0.75 -14.96 5.34
CA PRO A 95 -0.88 -14.57 6.75
C PRO A 95 -2.26 -14.01 7.10
N ARG A 96 -2.77 -14.31 8.29
CA ARG A 96 -4.05 -13.78 8.80
C ARG A 96 -3.85 -12.51 9.63
N LEU A 97 -4.90 -11.70 9.80
CA LEU A 97 -4.78 -10.38 10.45
C LEU A 97 -4.41 -10.49 11.94
N ASN A 98 -4.98 -11.45 12.67
CA ASN A 98 -4.78 -11.66 14.10
C ASN A 98 -3.99 -12.94 14.42
N GLY A 99 -3.01 -13.29 13.58
CA GLY A 99 -2.18 -14.46 13.80
C GLY A 99 -1.33 -14.37 15.05
N ASP A 100 -0.99 -15.53 15.63
CA ASP A 100 -0.10 -15.64 16.79
C ASP A 100 1.36 -15.89 16.42
N GLY A 101 2.25 -15.64 17.38
CA GLY A 101 3.67 -15.99 17.27
C GLY A 101 4.40 -15.19 16.18
N ILE A 102 5.26 -15.90 15.45
CA ILE A 102 6.15 -15.33 14.43
C ILE A 102 5.41 -14.78 13.20
N TYR A 103 4.18 -15.19 12.97
CA TYR A 103 3.35 -14.75 11.84
C TYR A 103 2.51 -13.50 12.16
N LYS A 104 2.59 -12.99 13.38
CA LYS A 104 1.85 -11.79 13.80
C LYS A 104 2.43 -10.54 13.15
N ASN A 105 1.59 -9.84 12.38
CA ASN A 105 1.89 -8.49 11.90
C ASN A 105 1.14 -7.48 12.76
N VAL A 106 1.89 -6.62 13.46
CA VAL A 106 1.34 -5.64 14.40
C VAL A 106 0.42 -4.62 13.72
N THR A 107 0.66 -4.32 12.45
CA THR A 107 -0.13 -3.33 11.71
C THR A 107 -1.30 -3.94 10.93
N GLY A 108 -1.31 -5.25 10.72
CA GLY A 108 -2.27 -5.94 9.85
C GLY A 108 -2.00 -5.79 8.35
N PHE A 109 -1.18 -4.82 7.93
CA PHE A 109 -0.89 -4.54 6.52
C PHE A 109 0.37 -5.29 6.06
N HIS A 110 0.21 -6.55 5.69
CA HIS A 110 1.30 -7.37 5.18
C HIS A 110 1.77 -6.88 3.80
N THR A 111 3.08 -6.71 3.64
CA THR A 111 3.64 -6.30 2.36
C THR A 111 3.55 -7.41 1.32
N ARG A 112 3.21 -7.02 0.10
CA ARG A 112 3.14 -7.87 -1.10
C ARG A 112 4.13 -7.41 -2.17
N LEU A 113 4.75 -6.26 -2.00
CA LEU A 113 5.66 -5.67 -2.98
C LEU A 113 6.82 -6.62 -3.31
N GLY A 114 7.12 -6.77 -4.60
CA GLY A 114 8.22 -7.61 -5.08
C GLY A 114 7.97 -9.12 -5.01
N ILE A 115 6.74 -9.56 -4.76
CA ILE A 115 6.38 -10.98 -4.80
C ILE A 115 6.11 -11.39 -6.24
N ASP A 116 6.84 -12.40 -6.71
CA ASP A 116 6.49 -13.12 -7.93
C ASP A 116 5.31 -14.06 -7.66
N THR A 117 4.16 -13.75 -8.23
CA THR A 117 2.93 -14.55 -8.02
C THR A 117 2.98 -15.91 -8.73
N THR A 118 3.89 -16.10 -9.65
CA THR A 118 4.10 -17.38 -10.36
C THR A 118 5.02 -18.32 -9.58
N TYR A 119 5.71 -17.80 -8.55
CA TYR A 119 6.62 -18.58 -7.73
C TYR A 119 5.92 -19.77 -7.04
N VAL A 120 6.50 -20.93 -7.17
CA VAL A 120 6.01 -22.18 -6.56
C VAL A 120 6.89 -22.60 -5.37
N THR A 121 8.17 -22.83 -5.61
CA THR A 121 9.20 -23.18 -4.60
C THR A 121 10.59 -22.91 -5.15
N GLY A 122 11.54 -22.53 -4.30
CA GLY A 122 12.96 -22.40 -4.66
C GLY A 122 13.44 -20.95 -4.76
N ASN A 123 14.19 -20.59 -5.78
CA ASN A 123 14.82 -19.30 -5.91
C ASN A 123 13.86 -18.22 -6.43
N CYS A 124 13.87 -17.07 -5.80
CA CYS A 124 13.16 -15.88 -6.30
C CYS A 124 14.04 -15.18 -7.33
N GLU A 125 13.54 -15.07 -8.58
CA GLU A 125 14.24 -14.41 -9.70
C GLU A 125 13.73 -12.99 -9.94
N THR A 126 12.96 -12.42 -9.00
CA THR A 126 12.43 -11.06 -9.11
C THR A 126 13.56 -10.04 -9.16
N ALA A 127 13.60 -9.24 -10.22
CA ALA A 127 14.60 -8.19 -10.38
C ALA A 127 14.44 -7.10 -9.29
N HIS A 128 15.54 -6.69 -8.70
CA HIS A 128 15.55 -5.57 -7.75
C HIS A 128 15.65 -4.24 -8.50
N VAL A 129 14.65 -3.38 -8.32
CA VAL A 129 14.64 -2.04 -8.94
C VAL A 129 15.55 -1.12 -8.13
N MET A 130 16.62 -0.62 -8.77
CA MET A 130 17.58 0.30 -8.15
C MET A 130 17.17 1.76 -8.32
N PHE A 131 16.61 2.12 -9.46
CA PHE A 131 16.21 3.48 -9.82
C PHE A 131 15.05 3.43 -10.81
N ARG A 132 14.15 4.40 -10.71
CA ARG A 132 13.00 4.53 -11.63
C ARG A 132 12.88 5.95 -12.15
N TYR A 133 12.41 6.10 -13.39
CA TYR A 133 12.17 7.42 -14.00
C TYR A 133 11.23 8.30 -13.17
N ALA A 134 10.27 7.69 -12.47
CA ALA A 134 9.37 8.37 -11.54
C ALA A 134 10.12 9.21 -10.48
N GLU A 135 11.29 8.76 -10.02
CA GLU A 135 12.10 9.49 -9.05
C GLU A 135 12.59 10.83 -9.62
N GLY A 136 13.08 10.83 -10.86
CA GLY A 136 13.47 12.07 -11.56
C GLY A 136 12.30 13.06 -11.74
N LEU A 137 11.12 12.53 -12.13
CA LEU A 137 9.91 13.35 -12.26
C LEU A 137 9.51 13.98 -10.92
N LEU A 138 9.58 13.21 -9.85
CA LEU A 138 9.22 13.67 -8.51
C LEU A 138 10.25 14.65 -7.93
N CYS A 139 11.54 14.48 -8.22
CA CYS A 139 12.56 15.48 -7.87
C CYS A 139 12.27 16.82 -8.56
N TYR A 140 11.90 16.82 -9.84
CA TYR A 140 11.52 18.05 -10.56
C TYR A 140 10.26 18.67 -9.96
N ALA A 141 9.23 17.87 -9.68
CA ALA A 141 7.99 18.37 -9.08
C ALA A 141 8.22 18.99 -7.70
N GLU A 142 9.05 18.34 -6.87
CA GLU A 142 9.37 18.82 -5.53
C GLU A 142 10.15 20.13 -5.57
N ALA A 143 11.16 20.24 -6.43
CA ALA A 143 11.90 21.49 -6.61
C ALA A 143 11.00 22.63 -7.07
N ALA A 144 10.09 22.37 -8.02
CA ALA A 144 9.12 23.37 -8.48
C ALA A 144 8.14 23.79 -7.36
N ALA A 145 7.67 22.83 -6.54
CA ALA A 145 6.76 23.11 -5.44
C ALA A 145 7.42 23.94 -4.32
N GLU A 146 8.63 23.58 -3.94
CA GLU A 146 9.40 24.32 -2.92
C GLU A 146 9.75 25.76 -3.34
N LEU A 147 9.95 25.98 -4.64
CA LEU A 147 10.19 27.31 -5.21
C LEU A 147 8.89 28.11 -5.48
N GLY A 148 7.72 27.54 -5.20
CA GLY A 148 6.44 28.19 -5.52
C GLY A 148 6.13 28.26 -7.03
N LEU A 149 6.80 27.46 -7.86
CA LEU A 149 6.67 27.42 -9.31
C LEU A 149 5.79 26.26 -9.80
N TYR A 150 5.20 25.49 -8.90
CA TYR A 150 4.32 24.38 -9.26
C TYR A 150 3.03 24.91 -9.92
N ASN A 151 2.75 24.41 -11.12
CA ASN A 151 1.61 24.78 -11.94
C ASN A 151 1.15 23.60 -12.80
N ASP A 152 0.08 23.78 -13.59
CA ASP A 152 -0.45 22.71 -14.45
C ASP A 152 0.58 22.16 -15.44
N GLY A 153 1.48 22.99 -15.97
CA GLY A 153 2.54 22.55 -16.88
C GLY A 153 3.57 21.63 -16.21
N VAL A 154 3.84 21.85 -14.92
CA VAL A 154 4.66 20.94 -14.10
C VAL A 154 3.88 19.65 -13.82
N ALA A 155 2.61 19.77 -13.42
CA ALA A 155 1.75 18.63 -13.15
C ALA A 155 1.61 17.68 -14.35
N GLU A 156 1.41 18.22 -15.55
CA GLU A 156 1.32 17.45 -16.81
C GLU A 156 2.57 16.58 -17.06
N LYS A 157 3.72 17.08 -16.69
CA LYS A 157 5.00 16.38 -16.90
C LYS A 157 5.36 15.41 -15.77
N THR A 158 4.71 15.52 -14.61
CA THR A 158 5.13 14.84 -13.38
C THR A 158 4.00 14.02 -12.75
N LEU A 159 3.16 14.63 -11.92
CA LEU A 159 2.16 13.91 -11.11
C LEU A 159 1.05 13.28 -11.96
N LYS A 160 0.56 13.95 -13.00
CA LYS A 160 -0.53 13.44 -13.83
C LYS A 160 -0.22 12.09 -14.48
N PRO A 161 0.92 11.89 -15.18
CA PRO A 161 1.23 10.58 -15.75
C PRO A 161 1.45 9.48 -14.69
N LEU A 162 2.00 9.82 -13.52
CA LEU A 162 2.17 8.85 -12.44
C LEU A 162 0.81 8.39 -11.88
N ARG A 163 -0.11 9.32 -11.66
CA ARG A 163 -1.48 9.03 -11.18
C ARG A 163 -2.30 8.29 -12.21
N GLN A 164 -2.24 8.69 -13.47
CA GLN A 164 -2.92 7.98 -14.56
C GLN A 164 -2.51 6.50 -14.60
N ARG A 165 -1.21 6.22 -14.48
CA ARG A 165 -0.71 4.85 -14.40
C ARG A 165 -1.25 4.11 -13.16
N ALA A 166 -1.41 4.80 -12.03
CA ALA A 166 -1.90 4.25 -10.77
C ALA A 166 -3.44 4.10 -10.72
N GLY A 167 -4.16 4.60 -11.74
CA GLY A 167 -5.63 4.61 -11.75
C GLY A 167 -6.23 5.67 -10.81
N VAL A 168 -5.50 6.75 -10.52
CA VAL A 168 -5.91 7.85 -9.64
C VAL A 168 -6.14 9.12 -10.45
N ALA A 169 -7.26 9.80 -10.23
CA ALA A 169 -7.51 11.09 -10.85
C ALA A 169 -6.54 12.15 -10.32
N TYR A 170 -6.16 13.07 -11.20
CA TYR A 170 -5.42 14.26 -10.77
C TYR A 170 -6.39 15.34 -10.31
N VAL A 171 -6.19 15.83 -9.11
CA VAL A 171 -6.89 16.98 -8.54
C VAL A 171 -5.87 18.07 -8.25
N THR A 172 -6.22 19.32 -8.50
CA THR A 172 -5.36 20.46 -8.16
C THR A 172 -5.05 20.45 -6.66
N PRO A 173 -3.77 20.63 -6.27
CA PRO A 173 -3.38 20.57 -4.87
C PRO A 173 -4.19 21.53 -3.98
N ALA A 174 -4.76 20.98 -2.93
CA ALA A 174 -5.48 21.70 -1.88
C ALA A 174 -4.90 21.34 -0.51
N ALA A 175 -5.12 22.19 0.49
CA ALA A 175 -4.70 21.88 1.85
C ALA A 175 -5.43 20.66 2.38
N ASP A 176 -4.67 19.70 2.92
CA ASP A 176 -5.22 18.52 3.54
C ASP A 176 -5.07 18.62 5.07
N PRO A 177 -6.18 18.67 5.83
CA PRO A 177 -6.14 18.79 7.29
C PRO A 177 -5.53 17.55 7.97
N HIS A 178 -5.51 16.39 7.28
CA HIS A 178 -4.95 15.15 7.80
C HIS A 178 -3.50 14.90 7.36
N PHE A 179 -2.91 15.82 6.57
CA PHE A 179 -1.52 15.68 6.17
C PHE A 179 -0.58 15.79 7.39
N PRO A 180 0.42 14.88 7.56
CA PRO A 180 1.24 14.82 8.76
C PRO A 180 2.03 16.10 9.09
N PHE A 181 2.35 16.90 8.06
CA PHE A 181 3.12 18.13 8.20
C PHE A 181 2.26 19.34 7.82
N GLN A 182 1.54 19.85 8.79
CA GLN A 182 0.72 21.05 8.63
C GLN A 182 1.58 22.30 8.41
N GLY A 183 1.00 23.31 7.76
CA GLY A 183 1.68 24.58 7.49
C GLY A 183 2.55 24.59 6.23
N LEU A 184 2.66 23.47 5.50
CA LEU A 184 3.30 23.44 4.19
C LEU A 184 2.33 23.95 3.10
N PRO A 185 2.82 24.61 2.03
CA PRO A 185 2.01 24.93 0.87
C PRO A 185 1.32 23.69 0.28
N PRO A 186 0.07 23.78 -0.23
CA PRO A 186 -0.66 22.62 -0.76
C PRO A 186 0.09 21.83 -1.83
N ALA A 187 0.80 22.53 -2.73
CA ALA A 187 1.61 21.88 -3.76
C ALA A 187 2.76 21.02 -3.16
N VAL A 188 3.38 21.53 -2.10
CA VAL A 188 4.46 20.78 -1.40
C VAL A 188 3.89 19.56 -0.69
N GLN A 189 2.75 19.69 0.00
CA GLN A 189 2.06 18.56 0.63
C GLN A 189 1.76 17.48 -0.41
N GLU A 190 1.22 17.87 -1.55
CA GLU A 190 0.76 16.95 -2.58
C GLU A 190 1.93 16.23 -3.28
N VAL A 191 3.00 16.94 -3.60
CA VAL A 191 4.20 16.32 -4.19
C VAL A 191 4.87 15.36 -3.20
N ARG A 192 4.95 15.72 -1.93
CA ARG A 192 5.51 14.83 -0.90
C ARG A 192 4.64 13.60 -0.66
N ARG A 193 3.31 13.74 -0.73
CA ARG A 193 2.37 12.62 -0.72
C ARG A 193 2.64 11.67 -1.89
N GLU A 194 2.69 12.20 -3.10
CA GLU A 194 2.95 11.43 -4.30
C GLU A 194 4.29 10.72 -4.25
N ARG A 195 5.33 11.42 -3.80
CA ARG A 195 6.66 10.86 -3.62
C ARG A 195 6.66 9.68 -2.65
N ARG A 196 5.96 9.81 -1.53
CA ARG A 196 5.83 8.73 -0.54
C ARG A 196 5.05 7.54 -1.09
N SER A 197 3.99 7.75 -1.86
CA SER A 197 3.19 6.67 -2.46
C SER A 197 3.92 5.96 -3.60
N GLU A 198 4.75 6.68 -4.35
CA GLU A 198 5.42 6.16 -5.54
C GLU A 198 6.73 5.42 -5.22
N LEU A 199 7.47 5.87 -4.20
CA LEU A 199 8.83 5.39 -3.91
C LEU A 199 8.91 4.47 -2.68
N SER A 200 7.77 4.09 -2.09
CA SER A 200 7.72 3.16 -0.93
C SER A 200 8.01 1.72 -1.32
#